data_da76a334df4e5601e946910a7f7987ea
#
_entry.id   da76a334df4e5601e946910a7f7987ea
#
_cell.length_a   1.000
_cell.length_b   1.000
_cell.length_c   1.000
_cell.angle_alpha   90.00
_cell.angle_beta   90.00
_cell.angle_gamma   90.00
#
_symmetry.space_group_name_H-M   'P 1'
#
loop_
_entity.id
_entity.type
_entity.pdbx_description
1 polymer ?
#
loop_
_entity_poly.entity_id
_entity_poly.type
_entity_poly.pdbx_seq_one_letter_code
_entity_poly.pdbx_strand_id
1 'polypeptide(L)'
;MNQRSSDTDHPRPRSGADSRRGFARALTTEWERTARHRASIHRAKSWGVVNTHFDDLDELLALAGYGRRDDHDAEGVLRRLVERAQSDELAARVVVQRIVPGLISATRHRPSDMSADDALQELVAAAWIAVRSYDPKRSPSCISAALINDAVYRVFKSDRRRREKRPEVLVDPQDWRSLTATDDQVLDRVREVLIEARVHGIDPVNLEALRRVLLTGSTERVAEAMGISPRAVRYRCSRVASELAAIAQVA
;
A
#
# COMPACT_ATOMS: atom_id res chain seq x y z
N MET A 1 -58.89 24.48 -12.89
CA MET A 1 -58.33 23.49 -11.95
C MET A 1 -56.89 23.26 -12.37
N ASN A 2 -55.97 24.01 -11.76
CA ASN A 2 -54.53 23.98 -12.05
C ASN A 2 -53.83 23.10 -11.01
N GLN A 3 -53.33 21.94 -11.42
CA GLN A 3 -52.43 21.13 -10.61
C GLN A 3 -50.97 21.64 -10.83
N ARG A 4 -50.41 22.26 -9.80
CA ARG A 4 -48.99 22.56 -9.73
C ARG A 4 -48.23 21.31 -9.26
N SER A 5 -47.42 20.75 -10.15
CA SER A 5 -46.42 19.73 -9.81
C SER A 5 -45.31 20.38 -8.99
N SER A 6 -45.14 19.98 -7.75
CA SER A 6 -44.03 20.35 -6.88
C SER A 6 -42.80 19.53 -7.28
N ASP A 7 -41.89 20.23 -7.92
CA ASP A 7 -40.55 19.72 -8.26
C ASP A 7 -39.72 19.66 -6.94
N THR A 8 -39.54 18.47 -6.43
CA THR A 8 -38.71 18.23 -5.24
C THR A 8 -37.25 18.21 -5.68
N ASP A 9 -36.60 19.35 -5.52
CA ASP A 9 -35.15 19.52 -5.77
C ASP A 9 -34.38 18.65 -4.76
N HIS A 10 -33.98 17.48 -5.20
CA HIS A 10 -33.07 16.62 -4.44
C HIS A 10 -31.64 17.14 -4.64
N PRO A 11 -30.91 17.50 -3.59
CA PRO A 11 -29.55 17.97 -3.72
C PRO A 11 -28.67 16.86 -4.31
N ARG A 12 -28.12 17.09 -5.50
CA ARG A 12 -27.15 16.21 -6.15
C ARG A 12 -25.95 16.00 -5.24
N PRO A 13 -25.46 14.77 -5.05
CA PRO A 13 -24.25 14.54 -4.26
C PRO A 13 -23.08 15.31 -4.88
N ARG A 14 -22.41 16.11 -4.05
CA ARG A 14 -21.25 16.91 -4.44
C ARG A 14 -20.21 16.01 -5.10
N SER A 15 -19.73 16.41 -6.27
CA SER A 15 -18.81 15.66 -7.10
C SER A 15 -17.51 15.34 -6.33
N GLY A 16 -17.01 14.10 -6.43
CA GLY A 16 -15.84 13.61 -5.71
C GLY A 16 -14.50 14.34 -6.01
N ALA A 17 -14.52 15.38 -6.83
CA ALA A 17 -13.36 16.25 -7.09
C ALA A 17 -13.19 17.34 -6.00
N ASP A 18 -14.27 17.77 -5.35
CA ASP A 18 -14.23 18.76 -4.28
C ASP A 18 -13.80 18.15 -2.93
N SER A 19 -14.15 16.87 -2.71
CA SER A 19 -13.71 16.09 -1.56
C SER A 19 -12.17 15.87 -1.53
N ARG A 20 -11.54 15.70 -2.70
CA ARG A 20 -10.08 15.48 -2.80
C ARG A 20 -9.24 16.65 -2.29
N ARG A 21 -9.79 17.85 -2.25
CA ARG A 21 -9.13 19.06 -1.75
C ARG A 21 -9.30 19.24 -0.24
N GLY A 22 -10.24 18.51 0.38
CA GLY A 22 -10.61 18.67 1.78
C GLY A 22 -9.53 18.18 2.73
N PHE A 23 -9.26 16.90 2.77
CA PHE A 23 -8.34 16.30 3.74
C PHE A 23 -6.88 16.62 3.46
N ALA A 24 -6.42 16.48 2.21
CA ALA A 24 -5.05 16.83 1.85
C ALA A 24 -4.71 18.30 2.20
N ARG A 25 -5.66 19.22 1.95
CA ARG A 25 -5.50 20.63 2.30
C ARG A 25 -5.49 20.85 3.82
N ALA A 26 -6.37 20.19 4.55
CA ALA A 26 -6.40 20.25 6.01
C ALA A 26 -5.07 19.75 6.61
N LEU A 27 -4.54 18.65 6.08
CA LEU A 27 -3.26 18.07 6.49
C LEU A 27 -2.09 19.01 6.20
N THR A 28 -2.10 19.71 5.05
CA THR A 28 -1.09 20.71 4.69
C THR A 28 -1.17 21.92 5.60
N THR A 29 -2.37 22.47 5.85
CA THR A 29 -2.55 23.62 6.72
C THR A 29 -2.17 23.33 8.17
N GLU A 30 -2.48 22.13 8.66
CA GLU A 30 -2.05 21.68 9.98
C GLU A 30 -0.52 21.57 10.04
N TRP A 31 0.10 20.99 9.01
CA TRP A 31 1.55 20.89 8.93
C TRP A 31 2.25 22.24 8.93
N GLU A 32 1.82 23.19 8.09
CA GLU A 32 2.39 24.55 8.03
C GLU A 32 2.38 25.26 9.38
N ARG A 33 1.33 25.03 10.17
CA ARG A 33 1.22 25.58 11.53
C ARG A 33 2.18 24.87 12.48
N THR A 34 2.25 23.53 12.41
CA THR A 34 3.10 22.72 13.27
C THR A 34 4.58 22.94 12.97
N ALA A 35 4.95 23.06 11.68
CA ALA A 35 6.33 23.21 11.23
C ALA A 35 6.98 24.52 11.73
N ARG A 36 6.20 25.59 11.85
CA ARG A 36 6.66 26.90 12.30
C ARG A 36 6.41 27.17 13.78
N HIS A 37 5.77 26.23 14.49
CA HIS A 37 5.44 26.41 15.89
C HIS A 37 6.70 26.29 16.76
N ARG A 38 7.02 27.36 17.51
CA ARG A 38 8.26 27.49 18.29
C ARG A 38 8.51 26.31 19.24
N ALA A 39 7.47 25.82 19.92
CA ALA A 39 7.61 24.67 20.81
C ALA A 39 7.91 23.37 20.06
N SER A 40 7.34 23.18 18.84
CA SER A 40 7.63 22.04 17.99
C SER A 40 9.09 22.04 17.52
N ILE A 41 9.59 23.20 17.10
CA ILE A 41 10.97 23.36 16.66
C ILE A 41 11.94 23.10 17.83
N HIS A 42 11.68 23.68 19.01
CA HIS A 42 12.49 23.45 20.21
C HIS A 42 12.52 21.97 20.60
N ARG A 43 11.36 21.30 20.58
CA ARG A 43 11.25 19.86 20.83
C ARG A 43 12.04 19.06 19.81
N ALA A 44 11.93 19.37 18.52
CA ALA A 44 12.66 18.67 17.47
C ALA A 44 14.19 18.83 17.59
N LYS A 45 14.65 20.03 17.95
CA LYS A 45 16.09 20.27 18.23
C LYS A 45 16.62 19.43 19.39
N SER A 46 15.81 19.15 20.40
CA SER A 46 16.21 18.30 21.55
C SER A 46 16.37 16.82 21.21
N TRP A 47 15.91 16.35 20.05
CA TRP A 47 16.06 14.95 19.64
C TRP A 47 17.48 14.56 19.24
N GLY A 48 18.31 15.52 18.81
CA GLY A 48 19.67 15.26 18.33
C GLY A 48 19.74 14.38 17.07
N VAL A 49 18.68 14.39 16.24
CA VAL A 49 18.62 13.55 15.02
C VAL A 49 19.49 14.08 13.88
N VAL A 50 19.85 15.35 13.94
CA VAL A 50 20.77 16.01 13.01
C VAL A 50 21.78 16.85 13.78
N ASN A 51 22.99 16.96 13.24
CA ASN A 51 24.04 17.83 13.80
C ASN A 51 24.04 19.23 13.18
N THR A 52 23.17 19.46 12.18
CA THR A 52 23.04 20.72 11.47
C THR A 52 21.92 21.55 12.09
N HIS A 53 22.08 22.88 12.08
CA HIS A 53 21.03 23.79 12.51
C HIS A 53 19.86 23.77 11.52
N PHE A 54 18.65 23.90 12.02
CA PHE A 54 17.43 24.13 11.24
C PHE A 54 16.52 25.11 11.96
N ASP A 55 15.78 25.95 11.20
CA ASP A 55 14.94 27.00 11.75
C ASP A 55 13.47 26.60 11.83
N ASP A 56 13.05 25.62 11.02
CA ASP A 56 11.70 25.04 11.05
C ASP A 56 11.73 23.55 10.76
N LEU A 57 10.55 22.88 10.84
CA LEU A 57 10.45 21.46 10.57
C LEU A 57 10.49 21.12 9.08
N ASP A 58 10.28 22.08 8.16
CA ASP A 58 10.41 21.86 6.73
C ASP A 58 11.88 21.65 6.35
N GLU A 59 12.79 22.40 7.00
CA GLU A 59 14.23 22.18 6.85
C GLU A 59 14.66 20.80 7.39
N LEU A 60 14.15 20.41 8.56
CA LEU A 60 14.39 19.06 9.09
C LEU A 60 13.85 17.99 8.14
N LEU A 61 12.69 18.24 7.51
CA LEU A 61 12.10 17.34 6.51
C LEU A 61 12.99 17.23 5.26
N ALA A 62 13.56 18.35 4.80
CA ALA A 62 14.51 18.38 3.69
C ALA A 62 15.79 17.59 4.01
N LEU A 63 16.32 17.70 5.24
CA LEU A 63 17.43 16.90 5.72
C LEU A 63 17.09 15.40 5.79
N ALA A 64 15.83 15.03 6.00
CA ALA A 64 15.34 13.66 5.92
C ALA A 64 15.02 13.21 4.48
N GLY A 65 15.44 13.98 3.46
CA GLY A 65 15.31 13.65 2.03
C GLY A 65 13.95 14.00 1.40
N TYR A 66 13.19 14.91 1.99
CA TYR A 66 11.97 15.40 1.36
C TYR A 66 12.31 16.21 0.11
N GLY A 67 11.78 15.79 -1.05
CA GLY A 67 12.07 16.45 -2.34
C GLY A 67 13.44 16.13 -2.95
N ARG A 68 14.32 15.37 -2.29
CA ARG A 68 15.62 14.93 -2.81
C ARG A 68 15.62 13.41 -3.04
N ARG A 69 16.25 12.94 -4.13
CA ARG A 69 16.18 11.53 -4.50
C ARG A 69 17.33 10.65 -4.00
N ASP A 70 18.54 11.20 -3.78
CA ASP A 70 19.76 10.40 -3.54
C ASP A 70 20.69 11.09 -2.55
N ASP A 71 20.29 11.14 -1.27
CA ASP A 71 21.17 11.61 -0.20
C ASP A 71 21.34 10.48 0.84
N HIS A 72 22.53 9.87 0.91
CA HIS A 72 22.84 8.80 1.86
C HIS A 72 22.69 9.25 3.32
N ASP A 73 22.94 10.53 3.57
CA ASP A 73 22.78 11.11 4.91
C ASP A 73 21.29 11.26 5.28
N ALA A 74 20.45 11.52 4.29
CA ALA A 74 18.98 11.65 4.49
C ALA A 74 18.33 10.37 5.01
N GLU A 75 18.75 9.19 4.56
CA GLU A 75 18.25 7.91 5.07
C GLU A 75 18.67 7.69 6.54
N GLY A 76 19.87 8.14 6.92
CA GLY A 76 20.33 8.13 8.30
C GLY A 76 19.50 9.04 9.20
N VAL A 77 19.18 10.25 8.74
CA VAL A 77 18.28 11.18 9.45
C VAL A 77 16.89 10.59 9.59
N LEU A 78 16.33 10.04 8.52
CA LEU A 78 15.01 9.41 8.53
C LEU A 78 14.96 8.23 9.51
N ARG A 79 16.01 7.43 9.59
CA ARG A 79 16.10 6.31 10.54
C ARG A 79 16.02 6.80 11.98
N ARG A 80 16.83 7.80 12.35
CA ARG A 80 16.79 8.39 13.69
C ARG A 80 15.42 9.01 14.02
N LEU A 81 14.77 9.64 13.03
CA LEU A 81 13.40 10.14 13.19
C LEU A 81 12.40 9.02 13.44
N VAL A 82 12.47 7.91 12.72
CA VAL A 82 11.58 6.75 12.91
C VAL A 82 11.82 6.09 14.26
N GLU A 83 13.06 5.95 14.71
CA GLU A 83 13.37 5.45 16.05
C GLU A 83 12.77 6.38 17.12
N ARG A 84 12.90 7.68 16.95
CA ARG A 84 12.29 8.66 17.85
C ARG A 84 10.76 8.63 17.82
N ALA A 85 10.17 8.42 16.64
CA ALA A 85 8.74 8.36 16.42
C ALA A 85 8.02 7.25 17.21
N GLN A 86 8.72 6.23 17.65
CA GLN A 86 8.13 5.17 18.49
C GLN A 86 7.60 5.70 19.82
N SER A 87 8.22 6.74 20.38
CA SER A 87 7.85 7.34 21.67
C SER A 87 7.40 8.80 21.57
N ASP A 88 7.66 9.48 20.46
CA ASP A 88 7.40 10.90 20.27
C ASP A 88 6.42 11.14 19.11
N GLU A 89 5.25 11.71 19.41
CA GLU A 89 4.19 11.97 18.42
C GLU A 89 4.58 13.02 17.38
N LEU A 90 5.35 14.05 17.77
CA LEU A 90 5.80 15.05 16.82
C LEU A 90 6.80 14.44 15.81
N ALA A 91 7.71 13.58 16.28
CA ALA A 91 8.60 12.84 15.38
C ALA A 91 7.81 11.93 14.44
N ALA A 92 6.79 11.23 14.93
CA ALA A 92 5.90 10.44 14.10
C ALA A 92 5.19 11.31 13.05
N ARG A 93 4.72 12.49 13.43
CA ARG A 93 4.09 13.45 12.51
C ARG A 93 5.05 13.94 11.42
N VAL A 94 6.32 14.21 11.76
CA VAL A 94 7.39 14.56 10.79
C VAL A 94 7.60 13.41 9.79
N VAL A 95 7.72 12.17 10.27
CA VAL A 95 7.90 11.00 9.39
C VAL A 95 6.69 10.78 8.49
N VAL A 96 5.47 10.91 9.01
CA VAL A 96 4.25 10.82 8.19
C VAL A 96 4.27 11.91 7.11
N GLN A 97 4.63 13.16 7.46
CA GLN A 97 4.72 14.25 6.47
C GLN A 97 5.72 13.93 5.36
N ARG A 98 6.84 13.29 5.70
CA ARG A 98 7.86 12.86 4.72
C ARG A 98 7.29 11.92 3.66
N ILE A 99 6.35 11.07 4.03
CA ILE A 99 5.80 10.04 3.14
C ILE A 99 4.44 10.42 2.52
N VAL A 100 3.81 11.53 2.93
CA VAL A 100 2.51 12.00 2.39
C VAL A 100 2.45 12.01 0.86
N PRO A 101 3.47 12.50 0.09
CA PRO A 101 3.40 12.46 -1.36
C PRO A 101 3.27 11.03 -1.93
N GLY A 102 3.94 10.07 -1.30
CA GLY A 102 3.83 8.65 -1.63
C GLY A 102 2.44 8.08 -1.31
N LEU A 103 1.85 8.47 -0.17
CA LEU A 103 0.49 8.07 0.20
C LEU A 103 -0.54 8.65 -0.77
N ILE A 104 -0.42 9.93 -1.15
CA ILE A 104 -1.26 10.54 -2.19
C ILE A 104 -1.14 9.78 -3.51
N SER A 105 0.06 9.42 -3.91
CA SER A 105 0.28 8.61 -5.11
C SER A 105 -0.37 7.23 -5.00
N ALA A 106 -0.37 6.63 -3.81
CA ALA A 106 -0.94 5.31 -3.54
C ALA A 106 -2.48 5.29 -3.60
N THR A 107 -3.16 6.43 -3.42
CA THR A 107 -4.64 6.50 -3.56
C THR A 107 -5.13 6.10 -4.95
N ARG A 108 -4.27 6.05 -5.96
CA ARG A 108 -4.61 5.54 -7.30
C ARG A 108 -4.96 4.06 -7.31
N HIS A 109 -4.50 3.31 -6.34
CA HIS A 109 -4.73 1.87 -6.20
C HIS A 109 -5.95 1.54 -5.30
N ARG A 110 -6.75 2.54 -4.95
CA ARG A 110 -7.96 2.35 -4.14
C ARG A 110 -9.03 1.57 -4.88
N PRO A 111 -9.91 0.86 -4.17
CA PRO A 111 -11.14 0.31 -4.73
C PRO A 111 -12.02 1.38 -5.39
N SER A 112 -12.81 1.01 -6.39
CA SER A 112 -13.65 1.94 -7.16
C SER A 112 -14.78 2.60 -6.34
N ASP A 113 -15.22 1.94 -5.28
CA ASP A 113 -16.25 2.37 -4.33
C ASP A 113 -15.73 3.33 -3.25
N MET A 114 -14.41 3.49 -3.14
CA MET A 114 -13.77 4.38 -2.15
C MET A 114 -13.39 5.72 -2.80
N SER A 115 -13.70 6.86 -2.15
CA SER A 115 -13.22 8.15 -2.60
C SER A 115 -11.71 8.29 -2.42
N ALA A 116 -11.05 9.17 -3.18
CA ALA A 116 -9.61 9.40 -3.00
C ALA A 116 -9.27 10.09 -1.67
N ASP A 117 -10.21 10.85 -1.12
CA ASP A 117 -10.06 11.53 0.16
C ASP A 117 -10.16 10.52 1.32
N ASP A 118 -11.14 9.63 1.28
CA ASP A 118 -11.28 8.54 2.26
C ASP A 118 -10.06 7.60 2.20
N ALA A 119 -9.62 7.25 0.99
CA ALA A 119 -8.42 6.44 0.81
C ALA A 119 -7.17 7.11 1.41
N LEU A 120 -7.03 8.44 1.27
CA LEU A 120 -5.92 9.17 1.85
C LEU A 120 -6.01 9.22 3.37
N GLN A 121 -7.21 9.40 3.95
CA GLN A 121 -7.43 9.37 5.39
C GLN A 121 -7.01 8.02 5.98
N GLU A 122 -7.50 6.94 5.39
CA GLU A 122 -7.15 5.58 5.81
C GLU A 122 -5.64 5.29 5.67
N LEU A 123 -5.04 5.72 4.56
CA LEU A 123 -3.59 5.56 4.35
C LEU A 123 -2.76 6.36 5.36
N VAL A 124 -3.16 7.57 5.72
CA VAL A 124 -2.47 8.39 6.73
C VAL A 124 -2.61 7.75 8.11
N ALA A 125 -3.80 7.26 8.48
CA ALA A 125 -4.02 6.55 9.73
C ALA A 125 -3.19 5.26 9.81
N ALA A 126 -3.16 4.47 8.73
CA ALA A 126 -2.34 3.27 8.65
C ALA A 126 -0.83 3.58 8.69
N ALA A 127 -0.40 4.67 8.03
CA ALA A 127 0.98 5.13 8.06
C ALA A 127 1.40 5.57 9.47
N TRP A 128 0.52 6.22 10.23
CA TRP A 128 0.76 6.56 11.63
C TRP A 128 1.07 5.31 12.46
N ILE A 129 0.25 4.27 12.32
CA ILE A 129 0.47 3.00 13.01
C ILE A 129 1.77 2.35 12.55
N ALA A 130 2.04 2.34 11.23
CA ALA A 130 3.24 1.76 10.66
C ALA A 130 4.51 2.45 11.21
N VAL A 131 4.54 3.79 11.25
CA VAL A 131 5.65 4.58 11.79
C VAL A 131 5.90 4.28 13.26
N ARG A 132 4.83 4.21 14.07
CA ARG A 132 4.92 3.96 15.52
C ARG A 132 5.37 2.54 15.87
N SER A 133 5.16 1.59 14.96
CA SER A 133 5.50 0.17 15.15
C SER A 133 6.66 -0.31 14.28
N TYR A 134 7.32 0.60 13.56
CA TYR A 134 8.40 0.24 12.63
C TYR A 134 9.65 -0.25 13.36
N ASP A 135 10.17 -1.40 12.95
CA ASP A 135 11.48 -1.90 13.40
C ASP A 135 12.55 -1.53 12.36
N PRO A 136 13.48 -0.59 12.66
CA PRO A 136 14.53 -0.18 11.73
C PRO A 136 15.48 -1.30 11.33
N LYS A 137 15.57 -2.38 12.13
CA LYS A 137 16.40 -3.56 11.85
C LYS A 137 15.83 -4.42 10.73
N ARG A 138 14.50 -4.38 10.53
CA ARG A 138 13.80 -5.17 9.54
C ARG A 138 14.11 -4.76 8.10
N SER A 139 14.30 -3.46 7.86
CA SER A 139 14.62 -2.92 6.52
C SER A 139 15.53 -1.71 6.68
N PRO A 140 16.85 -1.89 6.69
CA PRO A 140 17.82 -0.83 6.96
C PRO A 140 17.92 0.20 5.83
N SER A 141 17.39 -0.08 4.66
CA SER A 141 17.36 0.81 3.49
C SER A 141 15.94 1.01 2.97
N CYS A 142 15.66 2.15 2.34
CA CYS A 142 14.36 2.48 1.74
C CYS A 142 13.20 2.53 2.75
N ILE A 143 13.43 3.12 3.92
CA ILE A 143 12.44 3.22 5.03
C ILE A 143 11.14 3.84 4.54
N SER A 144 11.19 4.94 3.77
CA SER A 144 9.98 5.59 3.23
C SER A 144 9.13 4.63 2.39
N ALA A 145 9.76 3.84 1.53
CA ALA A 145 9.05 2.87 0.69
C ALA A 145 8.44 1.74 1.53
N ALA A 146 9.17 1.27 2.57
CA ALA A 146 8.67 0.24 3.48
C ALA A 146 7.42 0.72 4.25
N LEU A 147 7.43 1.94 4.77
CA LEU A 147 6.30 2.55 5.48
C LEU A 147 5.08 2.75 4.57
N ILE A 148 5.28 3.26 3.35
CA ILE A 148 4.20 3.41 2.36
C ILE A 148 3.60 2.05 2.00
N ASN A 149 4.44 1.04 1.73
CA ASN A 149 3.97 -0.30 1.39
C ASN A 149 3.22 -0.96 2.55
N ASP A 150 3.64 -0.76 3.80
CA ASP A 150 2.93 -1.28 4.98
C ASP A 150 1.56 -0.61 5.13
N ALA A 151 1.47 0.73 4.96
CA ALA A 151 0.21 1.45 4.97
C ALA A 151 -0.75 0.96 3.86
N VAL A 152 -0.26 0.83 2.62
CA VAL A 152 -1.02 0.31 1.47
C VAL A 152 -1.50 -1.12 1.73
N TYR A 153 -0.64 -1.97 2.31
CA TYR A 153 -1.01 -3.34 2.65
C TYR A 153 -2.13 -3.38 3.69
N ARG A 154 -2.03 -2.56 4.74
CA ARG A 154 -3.04 -2.49 5.81
C ARG A 154 -4.40 -2.05 5.27
N VAL A 155 -4.43 -1.03 4.42
CA VAL A 155 -5.69 -0.45 3.92
C VAL A 155 -6.29 -1.28 2.78
N PHE A 156 -5.51 -1.64 1.76
CA PHE A 156 -6.09 -2.20 0.53
C PHE A 156 -5.95 -3.73 0.41
N LYS A 157 -4.96 -4.34 1.09
CA LYS A 157 -4.70 -5.77 0.92
C LYS A 157 -5.15 -6.61 2.11
N SER A 158 -5.15 -6.09 3.32
CA SER A 158 -5.58 -6.84 4.50
C SER A 158 -7.09 -7.11 4.45
N ASP A 159 -7.90 -6.12 4.04
CA ASP A 159 -9.35 -6.26 3.93
C ASP A 159 -9.76 -7.15 2.76
N ARG A 160 -9.05 -7.05 1.62
CA ARG A 160 -9.26 -7.98 0.51
C ARG A 160 -8.99 -9.42 0.95
N ARG A 161 -7.89 -9.69 1.67
CA ARG A 161 -7.61 -11.03 2.22
C ARG A 161 -8.61 -11.45 3.31
N ARG A 162 -9.16 -10.51 4.10
CA ARG A 162 -10.23 -10.80 5.06
C ARG A 162 -11.55 -11.12 4.34
N ARG A 163 -11.90 -10.40 3.28
CA ARG A 163 -13.09 -10.68 2.45
C ARG A 163 -12.92 -11.97 1.66
N GLU A 164 -11.73 -12.24 1.10
CA GLU A 164 -11.39 -13.50 0.43
C GLU A 164 -11.31 -14.70 1.40
N LYS A 165 -11.01 -14.47 2.70
CA LYS A 165 -11.01 -15.48 3.75
C LYS A 165 -12.34 -15.59 4.53
N ARG A 166 -13.31 -14.73 4.27
CA ARG A 166 -14.69 -14.88 4.70
C ARG A 166 -15.54 -15.24 3.48
N PRO A 167 -15.72 -16.49 3.17
CA PRO A 167 -16.93 -16.90 2.51
C PRO A 167 -18.03 -16.72 3.57
N GLU A 168 -18.79 -15.62 3.47
CA GLU A 168 -20.13 -15.59 4.04
C GLU A 168 -21.04 -16.48 3.20
N VAL A 169 -20.69 -17.74 3.16
CA VAL A 169 -21.63 -18.80 2.84
C VAL A 169 -21.80 -19.53 4.16
N LEU A 170 -22.97 -19.40 4.74
CA LEU A 170 -23.51 -20.40 5.65
C LEU A 170 -23.65 -21.70 4.83
N VAL A 171 -22.54 -22.35 4.56
CA VAL A 171 -22.51 -23.68 3.97
C VAL A 171 -22.76 -24.61 5.13
N ASP A 172 -23.85 -25.37 5.02
CA ASP A 172 -24.16 -26.46 5.94
C ASP A 172 -22.90 -27.31 6.12
N PRO A 173 -22.52 -27.68 7.35
CA PRO A 173 -21.36 -28.54 7.59
C PRO A 173 -21.37 -29.86 6.81
N GLN A 174 -22.50 -30.27 6.26
CA GLN A 174 -22.61 -31.45 5.39
C GLN A 174 -22.15 -31.19 3.95
N ASP A 175 -22.18 -29.94 3.47
CA ASP A 175 -21.70 -29.58 2.13
C ASP A 175 -20.17 -29.43 2.03
N TRP A 176 -19.46 -29.42 3.15
CA TRP A 176 -17.99 -29.37 3.17
C TRP A 176 -17.34 -30.55 2.46
N ARG A 177 -17.96 -31.72 2.48
CA ARG A 177 -17.44 -32.94 1.86
C ARG A 177 -17.54 -32.94 0.33
N SER A 178 -18.41 -32.10 -0.22
CA SER A 178 -18.57 -31.97 -1.68
C SER A 178 -17.68 -30.89 -2.30
N LEU A 179 -17.09 -30.00 -1.47
CA LEU A 179 -16.22 -28.89 -1.94
C LEU A 179 -14.73 -29.17 -1.77
N THR A 180 -14.33 -30.30 -1.20
CA THR A 180 -12.95 -30.76 -1.24
C THR A 180 -12.67 -31.32 -2.63
N ALA A 181 -12.31 -30.43 -3.58
CA ALA A 181 -11.60 -30.90 -4.76
C ALA A 181 -10.41 -31.74 -4.27
N THR A 182 -10.32 -32.98 -4.70
CA THR A 182 -9.14 -33.82 -4.44
C THR A 182 -7.92 -33.08 -4.97
N ASP A 183 -6.76 -33.25 -4.33
CA ASP A 183 -5.50 -32.62 -4.79
C ASP A 183 -5.27 -32.85 -6.29
N ASP A 184 -5.69 -33.98 -6.84
CA ASP A 184 -5.66 -34.29 -8.28
C ASP A 184 -6.53 -33.36 -9.12
N GLN A 185 -7.75 -32.99 -8.67
CA GLN A 185 -8.63 -32.07 -9.41
C GLN A 185 -8.10 -30.63 -9.43
N VAL A 186 -7.44 -30.21 -8.34
CA VAL A 186 -6.78 -28.89 -8.29
C VAL A 186 -5.58 -28.87 -9.23
N LEU A 187 -4.79 -29.93 -9.27
CA LEU A 187 -3.64 -30.05 -10.16
C LEU A 187 -4.05 -30.10 -11.63
N ASP A 188 -5.13 -30.79 -11.97
CA ASP A 188 -5.67 -30.84 -13.33
C ASP A 188 -6.18 -29.47 -13.78
N ARG A 189 -6.88 -28.74 -12.90
CA ARG A 189 -7.33 -27.38 -13.19
C ARG A 189 -6.18 -26.39 -13.42
N VAL A 190 -5.13 -26.51 -12.60
CA VAL A 190 -3.89 -25.72 -12.78
C VAL A 190 -3.23 -26.06 -14.12
N ARG A 191 -3.19 -27.34 -14.49
CA ARG A 191 -2.64 -27.78 -15.78
C ARG A 191 -3.42 -27.24 -16.97
N GLU A 192 -4.74 -27.27 -16.93
CA GLU A 192 -5.61 -26.68 -17.95
C GLU A 192 -5.33 -25.20 -18.15
N VAL A 193 -5.32 -24.40 -17.04
CA VAL A 193 -5.03 -22.96 -17.07
C VAL A 193 -3.64 -22.68 -17.65
N LEU A 194 -2.63 -23.47 -17.33
CA LEU A 194 -1.27 -23.29 -17.88
C LEU A 194 -1.18 -23.65 -19.36
N ILE A 195 -1.96 -24.63 -19.82
CA ILE A 195 -2.06 -24.97 -21.26
C ILE A 195 -2.73 -23.83 -22.03
N GLU A 196 -3.86 -23.34 -21.52
CA GLU A 196 -4.59 -22.22 -22.12
C GLU A 196 -3.73 -20.95 -22.18
N ALA A 197 -3.02 -20.63 -21.10
CA ALA A 197 -2.07 -19.54 -21.04
C ALA A 197 -0.98 -19.63 -22.14
N ARG A 198 -0.51 -20.84 -22.40
CA ARG A 198 0.48 -21.09 -23.45
C ARG A 198 -0.08 -20.91 -24.85
N VAL A 199 -1.33 -21.33 -25.08
CA VAL A 199 -2.05 -21.12 -26.36
C VAL A 199 -2.25 -19.63 -26.62
N HIS A 200 -2.50 -18.83 -25.59
CA HIS A 200 -2.62 -17.38 -25.69
C HIS A 200 -1.28 -16.63 -25.77
N GLY A 201 -0.15 -17.35 -25.91
CA GLY A 201 1.16 -16.76 -26.17
C GLY A 201 1.86 -16.15 -24.95
N ILE A 202 1.44 -16.51 -23.73
CA ILE A 202 2.15 -16.09 -22.52
C ILE A 202 3.55 -16.73 -22.48
N ASP A 203 4.56 -15.91 -22.13
CA ASP A 203 5.96 -16.28 -22.12
C ASP A 203 6.21 -17.61 -21.33
N PRO A 204 6.76 -18.66 -21.97
CA PRO A 204 7.00 -19.94 -21.34
C PRO A 204 7.89 -19.87 -20.09
N VAL A 205 8.84 -18.93 -20.04
CA VAL A 205 9.75 -18.76 -18.90
C VAL A 205 9.01 -18.23 -17.69
N ASN A 206 8.06 -17.32 -17.90
CA ASN A 206 7.21 -16.79 -16.85
C ASN A 206 6.19 -17.81 -16.35
N LEU A 207 5.61 -18.62 -17.29
CA LEU A 207 4.71 -19.73 -16.96
C LEU A 207 5.43 -20.80 -16.13
N GLU A 208 6.68 -21.14 -16.48
CA GLU A 208 7.47 -22.11 -15.74
C GLU A 208 7.79 -21.64 -14.31
N ALA A 209 8.08 -20.34 -14.13
CA ALA A 209 8.26 -19.77 -12.82
C ALA A 209 6.98 -19.89 -11.96
N LEU A 210 5.81 -19.58 -12.54
CA LEU A 210 4.53 -19.72 -11.86
C LEU A 210 4.25 -21.19 -11.52
N ARG A 211 4.41 -22.11 -12.46
CA ARG A 211 4.23 -23.56 -12.26
C ARG A 211 5.07 -24.08 -11.10
N ARG A 212 6.36 -23.72 -11.06
CA ARG A 212 7.26 -24.12 -9.97
C ARG A 212 6.83 -23.55 -8.62
N VAL A 213 6.39 -22.29 -8.56
CA VAL A 213 5.89 -21.71 -7.32
C VAL A 213 4.62 -22.41 -6.84
N LEU A 214 3.70 -22.77 -7.72
CA LEU A 214 2.49 -23.51 -7.38
C LEU A 214 2.82 -24.92 -6.82
N LEU A 215 3.82 -25.58 -7.36
CA LEU A 215 4.23 -26.92 -6.90
C LEU A 215 5.05 -26.91 -5.61
N THR A 216 5.88 -25.87 -5.39
CA THR A 216 6.82 -25.84 -4.25
C THR A 216 6.34 -24.98 -3.09
N GLY A 217 5.35 -24.10 -3.33
CA GLY A 217 4.86 -23.13 -2.36
C GLY A 217 5.88 -22.05 -1.96
N SER A 218 7.07 -22.00 -2.60
CA SER A 218 8.18 -21.12 -2.19
C SER A 218 8.84 -20.41 -3.36
N THR A 219 8.81 -19.06 -3.33
CA THR A 219 9.51 -18.22 -4.30
C THR A 219 11.03 -18.30 -4.14
N GLU A 220 11.54 -18.56 -2.94
CA GLU A 220 12.95 -18.68 -2.61
C GLU A 220 13.57 -19.93 -3.25
N ARG A 221 12.92 -21.08 -3.09
CA ARG A 221 13.36 -22.34 -3.72
C ARG A 221 13.34 -22.27 -5.25
N VAL A 222 12.31 -21.62 -5.80
CA VAL A 222 12.23 -21.42 -7.26
C VAL A 222 13.31 -20.47 -7.76
N ALA A 223 13.61 -19.41 -7.01
CA ALA A 223 14.67 -18.48 -7.34
C ALA A 223 16.04 -19.16 -7.39
N GLU A 224 16.35 -19.98 -6.40
CA GLU A 224 17.56 -20.81 -6.35
C GLU A 224 17.64 -21.79 -7.54
N ALA A 225 16.56 -22.52 -7.80
CA ALA A 225 16.49 -23.49 -8.90
C ALA A 225 16.55 -22.86 -10.30
N MET A 226 16.17 -21.60 -10.44
CA MET A 226 16.21 -20.85 -11.71
C MET A 226 17.43 -19.91 -11.84
N GLY A 227 18.28 -19.80 -10.81
CA GLY A 227 19.44 -18.91 -10.80
C GLY A 227 19.09 -17.42 -10.86
N ILE A 228 17.93 -17.03 -10.31
CA ILE A 228 17.43 -15.65 -10.33
C ILE A 228 17.05 -15.19 -8.92
N SER A 229 16.83 -13.88 -8.73
CA SER A 229 16.40 -13.38 -7.42
C SER A 229 14.93 -13.75 -7.10
N PRO A 230 14.55 -13.90 -5.82
CA PRO A 230 13.15 -14.09 -5.42
C PRO A 230 12.21 -12.96 -5.89
N ARG A 231 12.76 -11.76 -6.02
CA ARG A 231 12.03 -10.60 -6.59
C ARG A 231 11.70 -10.83 -8.07
N ALA A 232 12.65 -11.39 -8.84
CA ALA A 232 12.43 -11.70 -10.26
C ALA A 232 11.38 -12.82 -10.43
N VAL A 233 11.37 -13.82 -9.55
CA VAL A 233 10.32 -14.87 -9.54
C VAL A 233 8.95 -14.24 -9.27
N ARG A 234 8.82 -13.42 -8.23
CA ARG A 234 7.55 -12.73 -7.92
C ARG A 234 7.07 -11.84 -9.07
N TYR A 235 7.99 -11.11 -9.73
CA TYR A 235 7.67 -10.31 -10.89
C TYR A 235 7.11 -11.14 -12.04
N ARG A 236 7.75 -12.27 -12.38
CA ARG A 236 7.29 -13.19 -13.43
C ARG A 236 5.91 -13.76 -13.11
N CYS A 237 5.69 -14.22 -11.87
CA CYS A 237 4.38 -14.73 -11.44
C CYS A 237 3.29 -13.66 -11.51
N SER A 238 3.58 -12.44 -11.08
CA SER A 238 2.64 -11.31 -11.15
C SER A 238 2.28 -10.94 -12.58
N ARG A 239 3.25 -10.99 -13.50
CA ARG A 239 3.03 -10.72 -14.92
C ARG A 239 2.08 -11.76 -15.53
N VAL A 240 2.33 -13.04 -15.30
CA VAL A 240 1.45 -14.12 -15.78
C VAL A 240 0.04 -13.96 -15.21
N ALA A 241 -0.09 -13.69 -13.92
CA ALA A 241 -1.39 -13.48 -13.29
C ALA A 241 -2.18 -12.31 -13.91
N SER A 242 -1.48 -11.22 -14.26
CA SER A 242 -2.10 -10.07 -14.94
C SER A 242 -2.53 -10.40 -16.37
N GLU A 243 -1.71 -11.13 -17.12
CA GLU A 243 -2.00 -11.56 -18.50
C GLU A 243 -3.18 -12.56 -18.51
N LEU A 244 -3.24 -13.51 -17.59
CA LEU A 244 -4.38 -14.43 -17.43
C LEU A 244 -5.67 -13.70 -17.03
N ALA A 245 -5.60 -12.72 -16.14
CA ALA A 245 -6.76 -11.92 -15.77
C ALA A 245 -7.31 -11.12 -16.97
N ALA A 246 -6.45 -10.63 -17.85
CA ALA A 246 -6.85 -9.95 -19.07
C ALA A 246 -7.56 -10.90 -20.07
N ILE A 247 -7.05 -12.13 -20.22
CA ILE A 247 -7.69 -13.17 -21.06
C ILE A 247 -9.08 -13.51 -20.51
N ALA A 248 -9.22 -13.72 -19.21
CA ALA A 248 -10.49 -14.07 -18.58
C ALA A 248 -11.55 -12.96 -18.64
N GLN A 249 -11.17 -11.70 -18.92
CA GLN A 249 -12.12 -10.58 -19.11
C GLN A 249 -12.63 -10.48 -20.54
N VAL A 250 -12.01 -11.15 -21.49
CA VAL A 250 -12.34 -11.10 -22.93
C VAL A 250 -13.13 -12.34 -23.36
N ALA A 251 -13.10 -13.41 -22.56
CA ALA A 251 -13.85 -14.66 -22.77
C ALA A 251 -15.22 -14.59 -22.12
#